data_d2aea6eb42687f7187ad662ba364e412
#
_entry.id   d2aea6eb42687f7187ad662ba364e412
#
_cell.length_a   1.000
_cell.length_b   1.000
_cell.length_c   1.000
_cell.angle_alpha   90.00
_cell.angle_beta   90.00
_cell.angle_gamma   90.00
#
_symmetry.space_group_name_H-M   'P 1'
#
loop_
_entity.id
_entity.type
_entity.pdbx_description
1 polymer ?
#
loop_
_entity_poly.entity_id
_entity_poly.type
_entity_poly.pdbx_seq_one_letter_code
_entity_poly.pdbx_strand_id
1 'polypeptide(L)'
;MAVYDTEENGRHDYTRLALNSLIFDNDIDWNKHRLFVVNNNSCKKTTTLLNGFNINLDFCNIINLSENVGTAKAINKAWAYRNPGEHLIKMDNDVVVYKDGWVNDMEDVLNLGDRISPPIGILGLKRKDLIESPHRTDGYQSQLMQIPHNIGEKWHTVEIINHCMGTCQMYHHKLIDKIGGLEQLGGIYGLDDTIASAKSQIAGFCNAFLNHIEIDHIDTGENQEYLKFKSDYVSTKFGELHQLINDYKSGTRELFTPIE
;
A
#
# COMPACT_ATOMS: atom_id res chain seq x y z
N MET A 1 -7.32 -1.70 3.59
CA MET A 1 -7.66 -0.35 3.04
C MET A 1 -8.03 0.57 4.19
N ALA A 2 -7.48 1.80 4.26
CA ALA A 2 -7.96 2.84 5.18
C ALA A 2 -8.82 3.83 4.40
N VAL A 3 -9.94 4.26 5.01
CA VAL A 3 -10.93 5.15 4.38
C VAL A 3 -11.17 6.35 5.28
N TYR A 4 -10.99 7.56 4.74
CA TYR A 4 -11.34 8.82 5.38
C TYR A 4 -12.03 9.74 4.38
N ASP A 5 -13.35 9.70 4.40
CA ASP A 5 -14.19 10.52 3.53
C ASP A 5 -15.00 11.50 4.39
N THR A 6 -15.02 12.75 3.98
CA THR A 6 -15.85 13.79 4.59
C THR A 6 -16.83 14.34 3.56
N GLU A 7 -17.83 15.08 4.01
CA GLU A 7 -18.76 15.76 3.09
C GLU A 7 -17.99 16.78 2.22
N GLU A 8 -16.94 17.40 2.76
CA GLU A 8 -16.14 18.42 2.10
C GLU A 8 -15.15 17.81 1.08
N ASN A 9 -14.51 16.66 1.40
CA ASN A 9 -13.55 16.06 0.49
C ASN A 9 -14.20 15.23 -0.63
N GLY A 10 -15.47 14.86 -0.49
CA GLY A 10 -16.25 14.22 -1.54
C GLY A 10 -15.75 12.85 -2.01
N ARG A 11 -14.89 12.16 -1.23
CA ARG A 11 -14.20 10.93 -1.67
C ARG A 11 -15.06 9.67 -1.61
N HIS A 12 -16.30 9.76 -1.14
CA HIS A 12 -17.23 8.64 -1.02
C HIS A 12 -17.36 7.82 -2.31
N ASP A 13 -17.46 8.49 -3.46
CA ASP A 13 -17.63 7.79 -4.74
C ASP A 13 -16.35 7.07 -5.18
N TYR A 14 -15.16 7.58 -4.85
CA TYR A 14 -13.91 6.87 -5.07
C TYR A 14 -13.85 5.60 -4.21
N THR A 15 -14.16 5.71 -2.92
CA THR A 15 -14.24 4.55 -2.01
C THR A 15 -15.20 3.49 -2.55
N ARG A 16 -16.39 3.91 -3.02
CA ARG A 16 -17.38 2.99 -3.60
C ARG A 16 -16.87 2.30 -4.86
N LEU A 17 -16.25 3.04 -5.77
CA LEU A 17 -15.69 2.49 -7.01
C LEU A 17 -14.53 1.53 -6.72
N ALA A 18 -13.59 1.90 -5.86
CA ALA A 18 -12.47 1.06 -5.46
C ALA A 18 -12.92 -0.25 -4.82
N LEU A 19 -13.88 -0.20 -3.90
CA LEU A 19 -14.42 -1.40 -3.25
C LEU A 19 -15.21 -2.28 -4.22
N ASN A 20 -16.02 -1.70 -5.09
CA ASN A 20 -16.75 -2.47 -6.10
C ASN A 20 -15.79 -3.18 -7.05
N SER A 21 -14.77 -2.48 -7.56
CA SER A 21 -13.74 -3.08 -8.40
C SER A 21 -13.05 -4.25 -7.69
N LEU A 22 -12.64 -4.07 -6.44
CA LEU A 22 -11.96 -5.09 -5.67
C LEU A 22 -12.83 -6.33 -5.39
N ILE A 23 -14.11 -6.11 -5.08
CA ILE A 23 -15.00 -7.15 -4.59
C ILE A 23 -15.73 -7.89 -5.72
N PHE A 24 -16.15 -7.16 -6.77
CA PHE A 24 -17.05 -7.70 -7.79
C PHE A 24 -16.44 -7.80 -9.19
N ASP A 25 -15.43 -6.97 -9.49
CA ASP A 25 -14.85 -6.88 -10.83
C ASP A 25 -13.51 -7.64 -10.95
N ASN A 26 -13.09 -8.34 -9.90
CA ASN A 26 -11.85 -9.11 -9.84
C ASN A 26 -12.12 -10.55 -9.39
N ASP A 27 -11.25 -11.47 -9.80
CA ASP A 27 -11.29 -12.90 -9.50
C ASP A 27 -10.57 -13.29 -8.20
N ILE A 28 -10.59 -12.42 -7.19
CA ILE A 28 -9.92 -12.69 -5.92
C ILE A 28 -10.59 -13.85 -5.19
N ASP A 29 -9.80 -14.86 -4.83
CA ASP A 29 -10.29 -16.02 -4.07
C ASP A 29 -10.51 -15.65 -2.60
N TRP A 30 -11.70 -15.18 -2.28
CA TRP A 30 -12.07 -14.77 -0.92
C TRP A 30 -12.14 -15.93 0.10
N ASN A 31 -11.99 -17.18 -0.31
CA ASN A 31 -11.76 -18.29 0.63
C ASN A 31 -10.34 -18.31 1.17
N LYS A 32 -9.38 -17.70 0.44
CA LYS A 32 -7.98 -17.60 0.84
C LYS A 32 -7.64 -16.23 1.44
N HIS A 33 -8.34 -15.19 0.98
CA HIS A 33 -8.02 -13.80 1.31
C HIS A 33 -9.10 -13.17 2.18
N ARG A 34 -8.70 -12.18 2.97
CA ARG A 34 -9.58 -11.40 3.83
C ARG A 34 -9.43 -9.92 3.50
N LEU A 35 -10.55 -9.22 3.40
CA LEU A 35 -10.57 -7.78 3.23
C LEU A 35 -10.83 -7.10 4.57
N PHE A 36 -9.95 -6.18 4.95
CA PHE A 36 -10.15 -5.28 6.07
C PHE A 36 -10.25 -3.86 5.55
N VAL A 37 -11.36 -3.19 5.87
CA VAL A 37 -11.54 -1.76 5.57
C VAL A 37 -11.64 -1.02 6.90
N VAL A 38 -10.70 -0.13 7.12
CA VAL A 38 -10.69 0.70 8.33
C VAL A 38 -11.39 2.02 8.03
N ASN A 39 -12.57 2.19 8.55
CA ASN A 39 -13.29 3.45 8.54
C ASN A 39 -12.65 4.41 9.56
N ASN A 40 -11.81 5.29 9.07
CA ASN A 40 -11.00 6.20 9.87
C ASN A 40 -11.78 7.47 10.25
N ASN A 41 -13.01 7.27 10.79
CA ASN A 41 -13.97 8.32 11.14
C ASN A 41 -14.51 9.08 9.91
N SER A 42 -14.98 8.36 8.91
CA SER A 42 -15.60 8.94 7.72
C SER A 42 -17.03 9.46 8.01
N CYS A 43 -17.56 10.27 7.10
CA CYS A 43 -18.92 10.78 7.14
C CYS A 43 -19.97 9.66 7.15
N LYS A 44 -21.22 10.01 7.52
CA LYS A 44 -22.32 9.05 7.66
C LYS A 44 -22.60 8.27 6.36
N LYS A 45 -22.50 8.94 5.21
CA LYS A 45 -22.75 8.33 3.90
C LYS A 45 -21.78 7.16 3.65
N THR A 46 -20.49 7.37 3.87
CA THR A 46 -19.46 6.35 3.71
C THR A 46 -19.56 5.27 4.78
N THR A 47 -19.80 5.63 6.03
CA THR A 47 -20.01 4.65 7.11
C THR A 47 -21.18 3.71 6.80
N THR A 48 -22.29 4.22 6.24
CA THR A 48 -23.43 3.40 5.83
C THR A 48 -23.06 2.44 4.71
N LEU A 49 -22.32 2.91 3.70
CA LEU A 49 -21.82 2.08 2.60
C LEU A 49 -20.95 0.93 3.14
N LEU A 50 -19.98 1.23 3.98
CA LEU A 50 -19.05 0.23 4.53
C LEU A 50 -19.77 -0.81 5.39
N ASN A 51 -20.70 -0.39 6.23
CA ASN A 51 -21.50 -1.31 7.04
C ASN A 51 -22.35 -2.24 6.16
N GLY A 52 -22.80 -1.77 5.00
CA GLY A 52 -23.50 -2.59 4.01
C GLY A 52 -22.63 -3.74 3.49
N PHE A 53 -21.37 -3.51 3.21
CA PHE A 53 -20.43 -4.58 2.82
C PHE A 53 -20.19 -5.57 3.97
N ASN A 54 -19.98 -5.09 5.19
CA ASN A 54 -19.74 -5.94 6.35
C ASN A 54 -20.89 -6.93 6.66
N ILE A 55 -22.12 -6.50 6.45
CA ILE A 55 -23.31 -7.34 6.71
C ILE A 55 -23.48 -8.44 5.65
N ASN A 56 -23.09 -8.16 4.40
CA ASN A 56 -23.39 -9.00 3.26
C ASN A 56 -22.23 -9.90 2.80
N LEU A 57 -21.02 -9.67 3.29
CA LEU A 57 -19.82 -10.33 2.78
C LEU A 57 -18.93 -10.81 3.95
N ASP A 58 -18.95 -12.11 4.20
CA ASP A 58 -18.23 -12.73 5.34
C ASP A 58 -16.71 -12.51 5.32
N PHE A 59 -16.12 -12.30 4.13
CA PHE A 59 -14.70 -12.02 3.97
C PHE A 59 -14.33 -10.55 4.18
N CYS A 60 -15.31 -9.64 4.24
CA CYS A 60 -15.12 -8.20 4.36
C CYS A 60 -15.35 -7.75 5.81
N ASN A 61 -14.30 -7.28 6.45
CA ASN A 61 -14.29 -6.84 7.84
C ASN A 61 -14.15 -5.32 7.92
N ILE A 62 -15.13 -4.66 8.54
CA ILE A 62 -15.09 -3.21 8.74
C ILE A 62 -14.66 -2.88 10.17
N ILE A 63 -13.61 -2.09 10.32
CA ILE A 63 -13.13 -1.56 11.60
C ILE A 63 -13.50 -0.08 11.66
N ASN A 64 -14.41 0.29 12.55
CA ASN A 64 -14.82 1.69 12.72
C ASN A 64 -13.99 2.36 13.82
N LEU A 65 -13.32 3.46 13.50
CA LEU A 65 -12.60 4.29 14.45
C LEU A 65 -13.44 5.51 14.84
N SER A 66 -13.27 5.98 16.06
CA SER A 66 -13.99 7.16 16.59
C SER A 66 -13.35 8.49 16.18
N GLU A 67 -12.12 8.46 15.67
CA GLU A 67 -11.37 9.63 15.22
C GLU A 67 -10.47 9.28 14.04
N ASN A 68 -10.02 10.27 13.27
CA ASN A 68 -9.02 10.10 12.23
C ASN A 68 -7.63 10.01 12.85
N VAL A 69 -7.07 8.80 12.88
CA VAL A 69 -5.74 8.52 13.44
C VAL A 69 -4.61 8.62 12.41
N GLY A 70 -4.94 8.93 11.16
CA GLY A 70 -4.02 8.95 10.03
C GLY A 70 -3.90 7.59 9.32
N THR A 71 -3.28 7.61 8.13
CA THR A 71 -3.27 6.45 7.22
C THR A 71 -2.51 5.26 7.82
N ALA A 72 -1.27 5.45 8.25
CA ALA A 72 -0.44 4.35 8.75
C ALA A 72 -1.04 3.67 9.98
N LYS A 73 -1.51 4.45 10.96
CA LYS A 73 -2.13 3.90 12.16
C LYS A 73 -3.44 3.18 11.84
N ALA A 74 -4.25 3.72 10.92
CA ALA A 74 -5.47 3.05 10.48
C ALA A 74 -5.16 1.71 9.81
N ILE A 75 -4.17 1.66 8.91
CA ILE A 75 -3.73 0.41 8.29
C ILE A 75 -3.23 -0.59 9.34
N ASN A 76 -2.46 -0.14 10.34
CA ASN A 76 -1.96 -1.00 11.40
C ASN A 76 -3.10 -1.66 12.21
N LYS A 77 -4.25 -0.98 12.40
CA LYS A 77 -5.42 -1.61 13.03
C LYS A 77 -5.93 -2.83 12.25
N ALA A 78 -5.85 -2.80 10.92
CA ALA A 78 -6.16 -3.98 10.11
C ALA A 78 -5.03 -5.02 10.16
N TRP A 79 -3.77 -4.59 10.14
CA TRP A 79 -2.62 -5.47 10.16
C TRP A 79 -2.48 -6.26 11.48
N ALA A 80 -3.05 -5.77 12.58
CA ALA A 80 -3.12 -6.48 13.85
C ALA A 80 -3.86 -7.83 13.76
N TYR A 81 -4.67 -8.05 12.74
CA TYR A 81 -5.37 -9.32 12.48
C TYR A 81 -4.59 -10.29 11.60
N ARG A 82 -3.35 -9.94 11.24
CA ARG A 82 -2.47 -10.81 10.45
C ARG A 82 -2.14 -12.10 11.18
N ASN A 83 -2.22 -13.23 10.48
CA ASN A 83 -1.66 -14.49 10.98
C ASN A 83 -0.15 -14.60 10.61
N PRO A 84 0.64 -15.36 11.37
CA PRO A 84 2.03 -15.62 11.01
C PRO A 84 2.16 -16.19 9.58
N GLY A 85 3.09 -15.65 8.81
CA GLY A 85 3.33 -16.09 7.43
C GLY A 85 2.42 -15.47 6.35
N GLU A 86 1.40 -14.70 6.72
CA GLU A 86 0.57 -13.99 5.72
C GLU A 86 1.30 -12.77 5.17
N HIS A 87 1.24 -12.59 3.85
CA HIS A 87 1.54 -11.32 3.19
C HIS A 87 0.42 -10.32 3.48
N LEU A 88 0.72 -9.04 3.44
CA LEU A 88 -0.26 -7.97 3.63
C LEU A 88 -0.33 -7.05 2.43
N ILE A 89 -1.54 -6.73 1.97
CA ILE A 89 -1.76 -5.72 0.94
C ILE A 89 -2.26 -4.44 1.61
N LYS A 90 -1.56 -3.33 1.35
CA LYS A 90 -2.07 -1.97 1.54
C LYS A 90 -2.60 -1.47 0.22
N MET A 91 -3.82 -0.95 0.19
CA MET A 91 -4.45 -0.37 -0.98
C MET A 91 -5.18 0.91 -0.58
N ASP A 92 -5.00 1.98 -1.36
CA ASP A 92 -5.70 3.25 -1.14
C ASP A 92 -7.15 3.14 -1.64
N ASN A 93 -8.03 3.99 -1.11
CA ASN A 93 -9.47 3.95 -1.37
C ASN A 93 -9.90 4.66 -2.69
N ASP A 94 -8.92 5.02 -3.51
CA ASP A 94 -9.08 5.66 -4.81
C ASP A 94 -8.31 4.92 -5.92
N VAL A 95 -8.10 3.62 -5.72
CA VAL A 95 -7.40 2.74 -6.67
C VAL A 95 -8.36 1.70 -7.22
N VAL A 96 -8.30 1.52 -8.54
CA VAL A 96 -9.06 0.49 -9.28
C VAL A 96 -8.08 -0.41 -10.02
N VAL A 97 -8.26 -1.71 -9.86
CA VAL A 97 -7.49 -2.75 -10.57
C VAL A 97 -8.46 -3.50 -11.48
N TYR A 98 -8.18 -3.54 -12.78
CA TYR A 98 -9.04 -4.21 -13.77
C TYR A 98 -8.52 -5.58 -14.20
N LYS A 99 -7.34 -5.97 -13.74
CA LYS A 99 -6.70 -7.21 -14.16
C LYS A 99 -6.98 -8.34 -13.21
N ASP A 100 -7.57 -9.41 -13.74
CA ASP A 100 -7.72 -10.67 -13.00
C ASP A 100 -6.37 -11.29 -12.65
N GLY A 101 -6.33 -12.03 -11.56
CA GLY A 101 -5.14 -12.77 -11.12
C GLY A 101 -4.05 -11.91 -10.46
N TRP A 102 -4.24 -10.61 -10.32
CA TRP A 102 -3.20 -9.71 -9.83
C TRP A 102 -2.70 -10.05 -8.41
N VAL A 103 -3.58 -10.50 -7.53
CA VAL A 103 -3.17 -10.92 -6.17
C VAL A 103 -2.28 -12.16 -6.25
N ASN A 104 -2.68 -13.15 -7.06
CA ASN A 104 -1.90 -14.38 -7.25
C ASN A 104 -0.54 -14.08 -7.88
N ASP A 105 -0.49 -13.19 -8.88
CA ASP A 105 0.76 -12.77 -9.52
C ASP A 105 1.70 -12.07 -8.52
N MET A 106 1.16 -11.21 -7.63
CA MET A 106 1.95 -10.58 -6.57
C MET A 106 2.45 -11.59 -5.54
N GLU A 107 1.61 -12.53 -5.11
CA GLU A 107 2.00 -13.61 -4.20
C GLU A 107 3.10 -14.51 -4.81
N ASP A 108 2.95 -14.90 -6.06
CA ASP A 108 3.97 -15.69 -6.78
C ASP A 108 5.31 -14.97 -6.79
N VAL A 109 5.30 -13.68 -7.14
CA VAL A 109 6.54 -12.88 -7.19
C VAL A 109 7.20 -12.79 -5.81
N LEU A 110 6.45 -12.56 -4.73
CA LEU A 110 7.04 -12.50 -3.40
C LEU A 110 7.57 -13.85 -2.94
N ASN A 111 6.82 -14.93 -3.14
CA ASN A 111 7.22 -16.28 -2.75
C ASN A 111 8.45 -16.78 -3.53
N LEU A 112 8.54 -16.43 -4.81
CA LEU A 112 9.68 -16.77 -5.66
C LEU A 112 10.84 -15.79 -5.49
N GLY A 113 10.53 -14.56 -5.16
CA GLY A 113 11.48 -13.49 -4.86
C GLY A 113 12.39 -13.77 -3.65
N ASP A 114 11.99 -14.70 -2.79
CA ASP A 114 12.85 -15.25 -1.73
C ASP A 114 14.12 -15.93 -2.24
N ARG A 115 14.14 -16.35 -3.52
CA ARG A 115 15.28 -16.99 -4.18
C ARG A 115 16.26 -16.02 -4.80
N ILE A 116 15.94 -14.74 -4.81
CA ILE A 116 16.84 -13.68 -5.28
C ILE A 116 17.54 -13.00 -4.11
N SER A 117 18.63 -12.27 -4.38
CA SER A 117 19.38 -11.53 -3.35
C SER A 117 19.63 -10.11 -3.82
N PRO A 118 19.14 -9.10 -3.09
CA PRO A 118 18.25 -9.18 -1.93
C PRO A 118 16.82 -9.63 -2.31
N PRO A 119 16.08 -10.29 -1.39
CA PRO A 119 14.70 -10.68 -1.65
C PRO A 119 13.77 -9.46 -1.76
N ILE A 120 12.64 -9.62 -2.46
CA ILE A 120 11.66 -8.54 -2.58
C ILE A 120 10.87 -8.43 -1.27
N GLY A 121 10.90 -7.24 -0.66
CA GLY A 121 10.16 -6.93 0.57
C GLY A 121 8.83 -6.24 0.33
N ILE A 122 8.80 -5.30 -0.61
CA ILE A 122 7.59 -4.56 -1.01
C ILE A 122 7.44 -4.68 -2.53
N LEU A 123 6.28 -5.17 -2.96
CA LEU A 123 5.90 -5.26 -4.35
C LEU A 123 4.69 -4.36 -4.59
N GLY A 124 4.83 -3.37 -5.46
CA GLY A 124 3.73 -2.47 -5.83
C GLY A 124 3.17 -2.75 -7.22
N LEU A 125 1.95 -2.27 -7.46
CA LEU A 125 1.39 -2.15 -8.79
C LEU A 125 1.63 -0.75 -9.35
N LYS A 126 1.86 -0.66 -10.64
CA LYS A 126 2.28 0.59 -11.29
C LYS A 126 1.05 1.42 -11.68
N ARG A 127 1.04 2.70 -11.34
CA ARG A 127 -0.03 3.61 -11.74
C ARG A 127 0.13 3.99 -13.22
N LYS A 128 -0.97 3.95 -13.98
CA LYS A 128 -0.97 4.33 -15.39
C LYS A 128 -0.55 5.78 -15.62
N ASP A 129 -1.04 6.69 -14.81
CA ASP A 129 -0.75 8.12 -14.90
C ASP A 129 0.72 8.49 -14.59
N LEU A 130 1.49 7.54 -14.01
CA LEU A 130 2.90 7.74 -13.68
C LEU A 130 3.87 7.01 -14.62
N ILE A 131 3.36 6.20 -15.55
CA ILE A 131 4.21 5.49 -16.52
C ILE A 131 5.01 6.49 -17.37
N GLU A 132 4.41 7.63 -17.70
CA GLU A 132 5.00 8.71 -18.48
C GLU A 132 5.66 9.80 -17.62
N SER A 133 5.51 9.72 -16.30
CA SER A 133 5.99 10.76 -15.40
C SER A 133 7.43 10.56 -14.96
N PRO A 134 8.22 11.65 -14.89
CA PRO A 134 9.62 11.62 -14.42
C PRO A 134 9.79 11.46 -12.89
N HIS A 135 8.84 10.89 -12.17
CA HIS A 135 9.03 10.52 -10.75
C HIS A 135 10.11 9.44 -10.54
N ARG A 136 10.86 9.16 -11.58
CA ARG A 136 12.18 8.57 -11.46
C ARG A 136 13.09 9.63 -10.86
N THR A 137 13.60 9.38 -9.67
CA THR A 137 14.66 10.18 -9.08
C THR A 137 15.79 10.28 -10.10
N ASP A 138 16.21 11.49 -10.42
CA ASP A 138 17.29 11.77 -11.37
C ASP A 138 18.49 10.86 -11.08
N GLY A 139 18.93 10.10 -12.10
CA GLY A 139 20.07 9.20 -12.01
C GLY A 139 19.78 7.75 -11.59
N TYR A 140 18.55 7.39 -11.24
CA TYR A 140 18.18 6.00 -10.97
C TYR A 140 17.76 5.27 -12.25
N GLN A 141 18.57 4.31 -12.66
CA GLN A 141 18.18 3.36 -13.73
C GLN A 141 17.41 2.21 -13.08
N SER A 142 16.13 2.06 -13.44
CA SER A 142 15.35 0.90 -13.04
C SER A 142 15.98 -0.37 -13.61
N GLN A 143 16.15 -1.36 -12.73
CA GLN A 143 16.60 -2.68 -13.12
C GLN A 143 15.37 -3.56 -13.35
N LEU A 144 15.23 -4.06 -14.57
CA LEU A 144 14.24 -5.09 -14.88
C LEU A 144 14.78 -6.45 -14.51
N MET A 145 14.00 -7.22 -13.77
CA MET A 145 14.30 -8.59 -13.38
C MET A 145 13.20 -9.52 -13.83
N GLN A 146 13.58 -10.71 -14.31
CA GLN A 146 12.64 -11.77 -14.65
C GLN A 146 12.55 -12.79 -13.52
N ILE A 147 11.34 -13.05 -13.06
CA ILE A 147 11.03 -14.04 -12.02
C ILE A 147 10.16 -15.14 -12.66
N PRO A 148 10.55 -16.42 -12.58
CA PRO A 148 9.76 -17.49 -13.19
C PRO A 148 8.38 -17.58 -12.50
N HIS A 149 7.34 -17.77 -13.30
CA HIS A 149 6.01 -18.04 -12.78
C HIS A 149 5.94 -19.46 -12.20
N ASN A 150 5.15 -19.65 -11.14
CA ASN A 150 5.01 -20.97 -10.51
C ASN A 150 4.34 -22.01 -11.41
N ILE A 151 3.56 -21.57 -12.39
CA ILE A 151 2.77 -22.42 -13.27
C ILE A 151 3.19 -22.17 -14.73
N GLY A 152 3.94 -23.13 -15.30
CA GLY A 152 4.32 -23.12 -16.72
C GLY A 152 5.59 -22.34 -17.03
N GLU A 153 5.80 -22.01 -18.33
CA GLU A 153 7.00 -21.32 -18.84
C GLU A 153 6.87 -19.78 -18.80
N LYS A 154 5.92 -19.23 -18.05
CA LYS A 154 5.71 -17.79 -17.95
C LYS A 154 6.69 -17.15 -16.95
N TRP A 155 6.99 -15.89 -17.18
CA TRP A 155 7.87 -15.08 -16.34
C TRP A 155 7.17 -13.80 -15.91
N HIS A 156 7.35 -13.42 -14.64
CA HIS A 156 6.98 -12.09 -14.17
C HIS A 156 8.13 -11.13 -14.43
N THR A 157 7.81 -9.96 -14.97
CA THR A 157 8.78 -8.86 -15.06
C THR A 157 8.55 -7.90 -13.91
N VAL A 158 9.56 -7.71 -13.09
CA VAL A 158 9.56 -6.73 -12.01
C VAL A 158 10.58 -5.62 -12.28
N GLU A 159 10.23 -4.41 -11.87
CA GLU A 159 11.11 -3.25 -11.92
C GLU A 159 11.61 -2.96 -10.49
N ILE A 160 12.90 -3.15 -10.24
CA ILE A 160 13.52 -2.85 -8.94
C ILE A 160 13.61 -1.34 -8.77
N ILE A 161 13.15 -0.85 -7.62
CA ILE A 161 13.03 0.57 -7.31
C ILE A 161 13.48 0.88 -5.89
N ASN A 162 13.83 2.14 -5.63
CA ASN A 162 14.15 2.59 -4.27
C ASN A 162 12.90 2.88 -3.44
N HIS A 163 11.88 3.45 -4.06
CA HIS A 163 10.65 3.86 -3.42
C HIS A 163 9.45 3.24 -4.13
N CYS A 164 8.70 2.42 -3.41
CA CYS A 164 7.45 1.85 -3.87
C CYS A 164 6.30 2.76 -3.40
N MET A 165 5.58 3.35 -4.35
CA MET A 165 4.45 4.24 -4.02
C MET A 165 3.31 3.51 -3.35
N GLY A 166 2.65 4.18 -2.41
CA GLY A 166 1.70 3.64 -1.47
C GLY A 166 0.33 3.25 -2.01
N THR A 167 0.04 3.43 -3.30
CA THR A 167 -1.29 3.23 -3.87
C THR A 167 -1.80 1.79 -3.79
N CYS A 168 -0.97 0.81 -4.17
CA CYS A 168 -1.24 -0.61 -3.98
C CYS A 168 0.09 -1.34 -3.79
N GLN A 169 0.31 -1.87 -2.59
CA GLN A 169 1.57 -2.51 -2.19
C GLN A 169 1.29 -3.82 -1.47
N MET A 170 1.99 -4.90 -1.84
CA MET A 170 2.05 -6.13 -1.07
C MET A 170 3.37 -6.21 -0.32
N TYR A 171 3.28 -6.45 0.97
CA TYR A 171 4.40 -6.57 1.90
C TYR A 171 4.70 -8.04 2.18
N HIS A 172 5.94 -8.44 1.97
CA HIS A 172 6.40 -9.78 2.27
C HIS A 172 6.29 -10.08 3.76
N HIS A 173 5.77 -11.25 4.13
CA HIS A 173 5.59 -11.62 5.54
C HIS A 173 6.89 -11.52 6.37
N LYS A 174 8.04 -11.95 5.80
CA LYS A 174 9.35 -11.83 6.48
C LYS A 174 9.81 -10.39 6.67
N LEU A 175 9.41 -9.48 5.77
CA LEU A 175 9.67 -8.06 5.96
C LEU A 175 8.87 -7.53 7.13
N ILE A 176 7.56 -7.85 7.20
CA ILE A 176 6.70 -7.41 8.30
C ILE A 176 7.22 -7.94 9.64
N ASP A 177 7.70 -9.19 9.68
CA ASP A 177 8.31 -9.76 10.89
C ASP A 177 9.54 -8.98 11.36
N LYS A 178 10.25 -8.28 10.45
CA LYS A 178 11.42 -7.46 10.77
C LYS A 178 11.10 -6.00 11.09
N ILE A 179 10.17 -5.38 10.34
CA ILE A 179 9.91 -3.93 10.46
C ILE A 179 8.63 -3.59 11.23
N GLY A 180 7.77 -4.59 11.46
CA GLY A 180 6.47 -4.38 12.11
C GLY A 180 5.49 -3.61 11.22
N GLY A 181 4.74 -2.71 11.84
CA GLY A 181 3.72 -1.89 11.21
C GLY A 181 4.27 -0.72 10.40
N LEU A 182 3.35 -0.06 9.69
CA LEU A 182 3.62 1.20 9.01
C LEU A 182 3.85 2.33 10.02
N GLU A 183 4.66 3.28 9.62
CA GLU A 183 4.96 4.48 10.39
C GLU A 183 4.71 5.73 9.57
N GLN A 184 4.25 6.78 10.21
CA GLN A 184 4.06 8.11 9.60
C GLN A 184 4.73 9.19 10.45
N LEU A 185 5.23 10.22 9.79
CA LEU A 185 5.87 11.37 10.46
C LEU A 185 4.83 12.36 10.94
N GLY A 186 4.41 12.24 12.19
CA GLY A 186 3.50 13.20 12.83
C GLY A 186 2.20 13.43 12.05
N GLY A 187 1.20 14.00 12.68
CA GLY A 187 -0.06 14.31 11.99
C GLY A 187 -0.79 13.09 11.45
N ILE A 188 -1.62 13.30 10.43
CA ILE A 188 -2.58 12.31 9.89
C ILE A 188 -2.24 11.83 8.48
N TYR A 189 -1.19 12.35 7.82
CA TYR A 189 -0.93 12.10 6.40
C TYR A 189 0.56 11.96 6.07
N GLY A 190 0.85 11.03 5.15
CA GLY A 190 2.01 11.02 4.27
C GLY A 190 3.29 10.36 4.76
N LEU A 191 4.12 10.04 3.79
CA LEU A 191 5.46 9.47 3.91
C LEU A 191 5.54 8.05 4.49
N ASP A 192 4.41 7.40 4.77
CA ASP A 192 4.37 6.03 5.26
C ASP A 192 4.99 5.04 4.25
N ASP A 193 4.72 5.21 2.97
CA ASP A 193 5.29 4.43 1.87
C ASP A 193 6.81 4.66 1.71
N THR A 194 7.24 5.90 1.85
CA THR A 194 8.67 6.27 1.79
C THR A 194 9.43 5.67 2.97
N ILE A 195 8.87 5.77 4.18
CA ILE A 195 9.45 5.18 5.39
C ILE A 195 9.51 3.65 5.27
N ALA A 196 8.40 3.02 4.85
CA ALA A 196 8.34 1.57 4.67
C ALA A 196 9.36 1.09 3.62
N SER A 197 9.49 1.81 2.49
CA SER A 197 10.48 1.51 1.45
C SER A 197 11.91 1.59 1.97
N ALA A 198 12.23 2.62 2.75
CA ALA A 198 13.55 2.77 3.37
C ALA A 198 13.82 1.67 4.41
N LYS A 199 12.85 1.36 5.27
CA LYS A 199 12.95 0.27 6.26
C LYS A 199 13.14 -1.09 5.59
N SER A 200 12.46 -1.35 4.47
CA SER A 200 12.63 -2.55 3.64
C SER A 200 14.09 -2.72 3.21
N GLN A 201 14.69 -1.66 2.64
CA GLN A 201 16.08 -1.70 2.19
C GLN A 201 17.07 -1.88 3.35
N ILE A 202 16.86 -1.19 4.46
CA ILE A 202 17.70 -1.33 5.66
C ILE A 202 17.58 -2.74 6.26
N ALA A 203 16.39 -3.36 6.18
CA ALA A 203 16.15 -4.73 6.61
C ALA A 203 16.77 -5.80 5.68
N GLY A 204 17.40 -5.39 4.55
CA GLY A 204 18.07 -6.27 3.61
C GLY A 204 17.16 -6.81 2.51
N PHE A 205 16.06 -6.11 2.19
CA PHE A 205 15.17 -6.41 1.08
C PHE A 205 15.34 -5.37 -0.04
N CYS A 206 14.81 -5.67 -1.23
CA CYS A 206 14.58 -4.69 -2.28
C CYS A 206 13.09 -4.39 -2.43
N ASN A 207 12.77 -3.28 -3.10
CA ASN A 207 11.41 -2.91 -3.45
C ASN A 207 11.25 -3.02 -4.97
N ALA A 208 10.05 -3.38 -5.44
CA ALA A 208 9.82 -3.54 -6.86
C ALA A 208 8.39 -3.14 -7.26
N PHE A 209 8.19 -2.87 -8.56
CA PHE A 209 6.88 -2.87 -9.20
C PHE A 209 6.69 -4.12 -10.05
N LEU A 210 5.49 -4.67 -10.05
CA LEU A 210 5.05 -5.70 -10.98
C LEU A 210 4.67 -5.03 -12.31
N ASN A 211 5.45 -5.28 -13.37
CA ASN A 211 5.47 -4.39 -14.53
C ASN A 211 4.31 -4.60 -15.52
N HIS A 212 3.64 -5.77 -15.47
CA HIS A 212 2.59 -6.13 -16.41
C HIS A 212 1.16 -5.88 -15.87
N ILE A 213 1.05 -5.33 -14.67
CA ILE A 213 -0.22 -4.95 -14.05
C ILE A 213 -0.20 -3.46 -13.73
N GLU A 214 -1.11 -2.77 -14.37
CA GLU A 214 -1.31 -1.33 -14.18
C GLU A 214 -2.59 -1.08 -13.40
N ILE A 215 -2.59 -0.03 -12.59
CA ILE A 215 -3.73 0.41 -11.80
C ILE A 215 -4.15 1.83 -12.18
N ASP A 216 -5.43 2.08 -12.10
CA ASP A 216 -5.99 3.43 -12.19
C ASP A 216 -6.06 4.05 -10.80
N HIS A 217 -5.47 5.22 -10.66
CA HIS A 217 -5.67 6.11 -9.53
C HIS A 217 -6.74 7.11 -9.92
N ILE A 218 -7.97 6.90 -9.41
CA ILE A 218 -9.17 7.62 -9.88
C ILE A 218 -9.37 9.00 -9.25
N ASP A 219 -8.55 9.38 -8.25
CA ASP A 219 -8.48 10.76 -7.78
C ASP A 219 -7.75 11.61 -8.83
N THR A 220 -8.51 12.37 -9.60
CA THR A 220 -8.00 13.20 -10.72
C THR A 220 -7.13 14.36 -10.26
N GLY A 221 -7.02 14.61 -8.95
CA GLY A 221 -6.27 15.73 -8.41
C GLY A 221 -6.90 17.11 -8.73
N GLU A 222 -8.20 17.15 -8.99
CA GLU A 222 -8.90 18.42 -9.26
C GLU A 222 -9.04 19.31 -8.03
N ASN A 223 -8.99 18.71 -6.82
CA ASN A 223 -9.03 19.46 -5.58
C ASN A 223 -7.68 20.13 -5.29
N GLN A 224 -7.51 21.35 -5.77
CA GLN A 224 -6.29 22.14 -5.65
C GLN A 224 -5.92 22.45 -4.18
N GLU A 225 -6.89 22.60 -3.29
CA GLU A 225 -6.63 22.82 -1.85
C GLU A 225 -6.02 21.57 -1.22
N TYR A 226 -6.53 20.40 -1.58
CA TYR A 226 -6.00 19.12 -1.10
C TYR A 226 -4.59 18.83 -1.65
N LEU A 227 -4.34 19.12 -2.92
CA LEU A 227 -3.01 19.01 -3.52
C LEU A 227 -2.01 19.95 -2.84
N LYS A 228 -2.42 21.19 -2.59
CA LYS A 228 -1.61 22.16 -1.87
C LYS A 228 -1.31 21.69 -0.45
N PHE A 229 -2.33 21.23 0.28
CA PHE A 229 -2.16 20.65 1.61
C PHE A 229 -1.12 19.50 1.60
N LYS A 230 -1.24 18.56 0.65
CA LYS A 230 -0.29 17.46 0.48
C LYS A 230 1.14 17.98 0.26
N SER A 231 1.31 18.89 -0.68
CA SER A 231 2.62 19.46 -1.04
C SER A 231 3.25 20.21 0.12
N ASP A 232 2.49 21.09 0.78
CA ASP A 232 2.96 21.90 1.90
C ASP A 232 3.35 21.00 3.08
N TYR A 233 2.52 19.99 3.39
CA TYR A 233 2.80 19.04 4.47
C TYR A 233 4.08 18.23 4.20
N VAL A 234 4.21 17.63 3.02
CA VAL A 234 5.37 16.81 2.66
C VAL A 234 6.65 17.66 2.67
N SER A 235 6.61 18.87 2.09
CA SER A 235 7.79 19.74 2.03
C SER A 235 8.32 20.11 3.42
N THR A 236 7.44 20.32 4.41
CA THR A 236 7.85 20.63 5.78
C THR A 236 8.46 19.43 6.53
N LYS A 237 8.23 18.20 6.05
CA LYS A 237 8.64 16.96 6.72
C LYS A 237 9.92 16.31 6.17
N PHE A 238 10.49 16.82 5.08
CA PHE A 238 11.68 16.21 4.49
C PHE A 238 12.88 16.15 5.44
N GLY A 239 13.11 17.18 6.24
CA GLY A 239 14.19 17.20 7.24
C GLY A 239 14.02 16.11 8.31
N GLU A 240 12.80 15.98 8.84
CA GLU A 240 12.44 14.95 9.82
C GLU A 240 12.56 13.53 9.20
N LEU A 241 12.14 13.36 7.93
CA LEU A 241 12.27 12.10 7.21
C LEU A 241 13.73 11.67 7.05
N HIS A 242 14.59 12.58 6.60
CA HIS A 242 16.01 12.29 6.45
C HIS A 242 16.65 11.91 7.78
N GLN A 243 16.35 12.62 8.86
CA GLN A 243 16.84 12.28 10.20
C GLN A 243 16.35 10.89 10.62
N LEU A 244 15.05 10.60 10.46
CA LEU A 244 14.47 9.31 10.79
C LEU A 244 15.16 8.15 10.05
N ILE A 245 15.38 8.31 8.73
CA ILE A 245 16.06 7.28 7.92
C ILE A 245 17.52 7.09 8.38
N ASN A 246 18.22 8.17 8.73
CA ASN A 246 19.57 8.09 9.27
C ASN A 246 19.62 7.40 10.64
N ASP A 247 18.63 7.64 11.50
CA ASP A 247 18.52 6.99 12.80
C ASP A 247 18.31 5.47 12.66
N TYR A 248 17.52 5.03 11.68
CA TYR A 248 17.41 3.61 11.34
C TYR A 248 18.72 3.03 10.82
N LYS A 249 19.40 3.72 9.87
CA LYS A 249 20.66 3.25 9.29
C LYS A 249 21.79 3.13 10.31
N SER A 250 21.83 4.02 11.29
CA SER A 250 22.81 4.02 12.37
C SER A 250 22.50 3.07 13.53
N GLY A 251 21.27 2.52 13.54
CA GLY A 251 20.80 1.71 14.66
C GLY A 251 20.43 2.52 15.92
N THR A 252 20.39 3.85 15.83
CA THR A 252 19.97 4.74 16.93
C THR A 252 18.47 4.59 17.22
N ARG A 253 17.71 4.18 16.21
CA ARG A 253 16.29 3.87 16.32
C ARG A 253 16.05 2.43 15.88
N GLU A 254 15.21 1.71 16.65
CA GLU A 254 14.78 0.36 16.30
C GLU A 254 13.97 0.37 14.99
N LEU A 255 14.28 -0.60 14.12
CA LEU A 255 13.62 -0.74 12.84
C LEU A 255 12.18 -1.23 12.99
N PHE A 256 11.90 -1.97 14.05
CA PHE A 256 10.59 -2.55 14.31
C PHE A 256 9.63 -1.53 14.91
N THR A 257 8.46 -1.37 14.25
CA THR A 257 7.34 -0.56 14.76
C THR A 257 6.24 -1.53 15.22
N PRO A 258 5.80 -1.47 16.50
CA PRO A 258 4.69 -2.29 16.95
C PRO A 258 3.43 -2.10 16.11
N ILE A 259 2.71 -3.20 15.86
CA ILE A 259 1.40 -3.16 15.19
C ILE A 259 0.35 -3.09 16.29
N GLU A 260 -0.28 -1.91 16.46
CA GLU A 260 -1.26 -1.60 17.51
C GLU A 260 -2.66 -1.31 16.94
#